data_09cb0d967987393664db04414969cfce
#
_entry.id   09cb0d967987393664db04414969cfce
#
_cell.length_a   1.000
_cell.length_b   1.000
_cell.length_c   1.000
_cell.angle_alpha   90.00
_cell.angle_beta   90.00
_cell.angle_gamma   90.00
#
_symmetry.space_group_name_H-M   'P 1'
#
loop_
_entity.id
_entity.type
_entity.pdbx_description
1 polymer ?
#
loop_
_entity_poly.entity_id
_entity_poly.type
_entity_poly.pdbx_seq_one_letter_code
_entity_poly.pdbx_strand_id
1 'polypeptide(L)'
;MQDDLVELQTEPEDIPVYLFTGFLEAGKTKFIQETLEDKRFDSGERTLLIVCEEGEEEYAPDEFCSKRVAIRRVEDEEDFQAELLAQWEHDTGAERVLIEWNGMWLLDTLYAAMPARWVVYQEMFFADARTFISYNTNMRQLVFDKLKSCQLAVFNRFDRKQDIMPWHKIVRAVNRSCDIAYEDTRGKVKYDDISDPLPFDKNAPVITIADRDYAIWYRDLNEELESYDGKTVHFKAQVATSDDLEPGTIIVGRQMMNCCAADIQFAGLIAVENPRGDLEDAQWVELTATIAVREHPGYTQPGPVLTIREIAPADAPEDEVATFY
;
A
#
# COMPACT_ATOMS: atom_id res chain seq x y z
N MET A 1 48.20 31.35 -5.43
CA MET A 1 47.56 30.03 -5.57
C MET A 1 46.64 29.89 -4.36
N GLN A 2 45.41 30.25 -4.55
CA GLN A 2 44.35 30.10 -3.55
C GLN A 2 43.69 28.75 -3.86
N ASP A 3 43.82 27.81 -2.94
CA ASP A 3 43.11 26.54 -3.01
C ASP A 3 41.61 26.81 -2.69
N ASP A 4 40.78 26.81 -3.71
CA ASP A 4 39.34 26.73 -3.56
C ASP A 4 39.00 25.29 -3.11
N LEU A 5 38.89 25.11 -1.80
CA LEU A 5 38.23 23.93 -1.23
C LEU A 5 36.74 24.00 -1.60
N VAL A 6 36.35 23.27 -2.63
CA VAL A 6 34.93 22.95 -2.89
C VAL A 6 34.50 22.08 -1.72
N GLU A 7 33.76 22.67 -0.77
CA GLU A 7 32.97 21.91 0.19
C GLU A 7 31.98 21.06 -0.61
N LEU A 8 32.26 19.77 -0.67
CA LEU A 8 31.27 18.79 -1.07
C LEU A 8 30.11 18.91 -0.09
N GLN A 9 29.03 19.58 -0.48
CA GLN A 9 27.76 19.51 0.21
C GLN A 9 27.33 18.03 0.14
N THR A 10 27.53 17.29 1.22
CA THR A 10 26.89 16.00 1.41
C THR A 10 25.40 16.28 1.41
N GLU A 11 24.65 15.63 0.51
CA GLU A 11 23.19 15.67 0.56
C GLU A 11 22.75 15.26 1.97
N PRO A 12 21.78 15.96 2.56
CA PRO A 12 21.34 15.63 3.90
C PRO A 12 20.80 14.20 3.90
N GLU A 13 21.25 13.40 4.87
CA GLU A 13 20.79 12.01 5.03
C GLU A 13 19.26 11.95 5.21
N ASP A 14 18.62 10.94 4.62
CA ASP A 14 17.22 10.68 4.79
C ASP A 14 16.89 10.38 6.26
N ILE A 15 15.72 10.84 6.72
CA ILE A 15 15.23 10.58 8.07
C ILE A 15 14.22 9.43 8.01
N PRO A 16 14.49 8.28 8.66
CA PRO A 16 13.55 7.19 8.70
C PRO A 16 12.31 7.53 9.55
N VAL A 17 11.14 7.26 8.97
CA VAL A 17 9.84 7.40 9.62
C VAL A 17 9.27 6.04 9.93
N TYR A 18 8.90 5.82 11.18
CA TYR A 18 8.12 4.67 11.63
C TYR A 18 6.68 5.14 11.86
N LEU A 19 5.77 4.62 11.04
CA LEU A 19 4.38 5.04 11.02
C LEU A 19 3.50 3.98 11.68
N PHE A 20 2.72 4.40 12.68
CA PHE A 20 1.81 3.57 13.43
C PHE A 20 0.38 4.02 13.16
N THR A 21 -0.36 3.20 12.43
CA THR A 21 -1.74 3.48 12.01
C THR A 21 -2.73 2.53 12.71
N GLY A 22 -4.00 2.85 12.64
CA GLY A 22 -5.06 2.04 13.25
C GLY A 22 -6.01 2.89 14.08
N PHE A 23 -7.16 2.32 14.42
CA PHE A 23 -8.21 3.04 15.15
C PHE A 23 -7.85 3.27 16.63
N LEU A 24 -8.58 4.17 17.27
CA LEU A 24 -8.43 4.48 18.69
C LEU A 24 -8.47 3.19 19.53
N GLU A 25 -7.69 3.15 20.59
CA GLU A 25 -7.55 1.98 21.50
C GLU A 25 -7.07 0.69 20.82
N ALA A 26 -6.50 0.78 19.62
CA ALA A 26 -5.92 -0.37 18.93
C ALA A 26 -4.57 -0.85 19.51
N GLY A 27 -4.00 -0.10 20.47
CA GLY A 27 -2.74 -0.44 21.15
C GLY A 27 -1.49 0.16 20.51
N LYS A 28 -1.63 1.20 19.68
CA LYS A 28 -0.51 1.95 19.10
C LYS A 28 0.40 2.56 20.17
N THR A 29 -0.19 3.36 21.06
CA THR A 29 0.50 4.06 22.15
C THR A 29 1.33 3.09 23.00
N LYS A 30 0.72 1.98 23.41
CA LYS A 30 1.39 0.94 24.18
C LYS A 30 2.59 0.35 23.43
N PHE A 31 2.42 0.00 22.17
CA PHE A 31 3.50 -0.57 21.35
C PHE A 31 4.66 0.41 21.17
N ILE A 32 4.36 1.69 20.93
CA ILE A 32 5.37 2.74 20.81
C ILE A 32 6.10 2.95 22.14
N GLN A 33 5.37 2.97 23.27
CA GLN A 33 5.94 3.07 24.61
C GLN A 33 6.93 1.93 24.87
N GLU A 34 6.49 0.68 24.68
CA GLU A 34 7.33 -0.51 24.87
C GLU A 34 8.55 -0.51 23.93
N THR A 35 8.41 0.02 22.72
CA THR A 35 9.51 0.19 21.76
C THR A 35 10.54 1.21 22.26
N LEU A 36 10.10 2.34 22.81
CA LEU A 36 10.98 3.38 23.36
C LEU A 36 11.61 2.99 24.71
N GLU A 37 11.04 2.03 25.42
CA GLU A 37 11.61 1.41 26.61
C GLU A 37 12.65 0.31 26.29
N ASP A 38 12.63 -0.22 25.05
CA ASP A 38 13.55 -1.28 24.66
C ASP A 38 14.93 -0.72 24.32
N LYS A 39 15.95 -1.15 25.08
CA LYS A 39 17.36 -0.77 24.84
C LYS A 39 17.89 -1.14 23.46
N ARG A 40 17.28 -2.12 22.79
CA ARG A 40 17.66 -2.51 21.42
C ARG A 40 17.26 -1.49 20.39
N PHE A 41 16.23 -0.68 20.68
CA PHE A 41 15.77 0.40 19.83
C PHE A 41 16.56 1.71 20.03
N ASP A 42 17.26 1.85 21.17
CA ASP A 42 18.10 3.02 21.47
C ASP A 42 19.48 2.87 20.83
N SER A 43 19.67 3.42 19.64
CA SER A 43 20.95 3.54 18.94
C SER A 43 21.61 4.91 19.11
N GLY A 44 21.04 5.75 19.98
CA GLY A 44 21.56 7.08 20.32
C GLY A 44 21.05 8.22 19.46
N GLU A 45 20.13 7.96 18.53
CA GLU A 45 19.53 8.95 17.66
C GLU A 45 18.54 9.87 18.41
N ARG A 46 18.45 11.10 17.94
CA ARG A 46 17.40 12.04 18.38
C ARG A 46 16.10 11.65 17.71
N THR A 47 15.11 11.31 18.51
CA THR A 47 13.81 10.84 18.05
C THR A 47 12.74 11.90 18.22
N LEU A 48 12.00 12.19 17.17
CA LEU A 48 10.78 12.98 17.22
C LEU A 48 9.58 12.03 17.22
N LEU A 49 8.80 12.04 18.30
CA LEU A 49 7.52 11.34 18.40
C LEU A 49 6.38 12.32 18.16
N ILE A 50 5.62 12.13 17.09
CA ILE A 50 4.43 12.91 16.76
C ILE A 50 3.19 12.08 17.11
N VAL A 51 2.33 12.64 17.96
CA VAL A 51 1.10 12.01 18.44
C VAL A 51 -0.09 12.76 17.87
N CYS A 52 -0.87 12.08 17.03
CA CYS A 52 -2.05 12.64 16.35
C CYS A 52 -3.37 12.09 16.90
N GLU A 53 -3.33 11.31 17.98
CA GLU A 53 -4.53 10.74 18.59
C GLU A 53 -4.34 10.64 20.11
N GLU A 54 -5.35 11.06 20.89
CA GLU A 54 -5.36 10.90 22.34
C GLU A 54 -6.30 9.77 22.74
N GLY A 55 -5.75 8.73 23.39
CA GLY A 55 -6.46 7.60 23.94
C GLY A 55 -6.46 7.57 25.46
N GLU A 56 -6.87 6.44 26.05
CA GLU A 56 -6.81 6.24 27.51
C GLU A 56 -5.36 6.02 28.00
N GLU A 57 -4.46 5.50 27.13
CA GLU A 57 -3.05 5.28 27.46
C GLU A 57 -2.23 6.54 27.16
N GLU A 58 -1.39 6.94 28.11
CA GLU A 58 -0.48 8.08 28.00
C GLU A 58 0.97 7.63 27.92
N TYR A 59 1.81 8.40 27.24
CA TYR A 59 3.25 8.18 27.23
C TYR A 59 3.87 8.52 28.58
N ALA A 60 4.80 7.68 29.04
CA ALA A 60 5.63 7.87 30.24
C ALA A 60 7.09 8.17 29.84
N PRO A 61 7.47 9.40 29.49
CA PRO A 61 8.81 9.71 28.97
C PRO A 61 9.95 9.40 29.95
N ASP A 62 9.65 9.33 31.25
CA ASP A 62 10.62 8.97 32.29
C ASP A 62 11.08 7.50 32.19
N GLU A 63 10.26 6.65 31.58
CA GLU A 63 10.53 5.21 31.38
C GLU A 63 11.27 4.94 30.07
N PHE A 64 11.38 5.90 29.16
CA PHE A 64 12.12 5.75 27.91
C PHE A 64 13.61 5.48 28.16
N CYS A 65 14.18 4.54 27.41
CA CYS A 65 15.61 4.25 27.46
C CYS A 65 16.46 5.45 27.04
N SER A 66 16.04 6.18 26.02
CA SER A 66 16.71 7.38 25.55
C SER A 66 16.04 8.64 26.09
N LYS A 67 16.86 9.58 26.59
CA LYS A 67 16.40 10.93 26.95
C LYS A 67 16.35 11.90 25.76
N ARG A 68 16.62 11.41 24.54
CA ARG A 68 16.66 12.19 23.30
C ARG A 68 15.36 12.04 22.50
N VAL A 69 14.23 11.77 23.17
CA VAL A 69 12.90 11.70 22.57
C VAL A 69 12.15 12.99 22.83
N ALA A 70 11.80 13.69 21.78
CA ALA A 70 10.95 14.89 21.83
C ALA A 70 9.53 14.52 21.38
N ILE A 71 8.53 14.76 22.24
CA ILE A 71 7.13 14.50 21.91
C ILE A 71 6.48 15.78 21.41
N ARG A 72 5.72 15.69 20.32
CA ARG A 72 4.87 16.75 19.77
C ARG A 72 3.47 16.18 19.50
N ARG A 73 2.45 17.05 19.64
CA ARG A 73 1.05 16.65 19.47
C ARG A 73 0.41 17.47 18.36
N VAL A 74 -0.46 16.82 17.58
CA VAL A 74 -1.32 17.46 16.60
C VAL A 74 -2.75 17.01 16.92
N GLU A 75 -3.61 17.93 17.29
CA GLU A 75 -4.99 17.65 17.70
C GLU A 75 -5.95 17.66 16.52
N ASP A 76 -5.74 18.57 15.57
CA ASP A 76 -6.57 18.72 14.38
C ASP A 76 -5.81 18.35 13.10
N GLU A 77 -6.46 17.62 12.17
CA GLU A 77 -5.85 17.18 10.91
C GLU A 77 -5.31 18.35 10.09
N GLU A 78 -6.00 19.51 10.13
CA GLU A 78 -5.63 20.73 9.40
C GLU A 78 -4.29 21.32 9.87
N ASP A 79 -3.88 21.05 11.10
CA ASP A 79 -2.61 21.50 11.67
C ASP A 79 -1.41 20.62 11.28
N PHE A 80 -1.65 19.44 10.71
CA PHE A 80 -0.58 18.55 10.24
C PHE A 80 -0.06 19.04 8.88
N GLN A 81 0.90 19.97 8.90
CA GLN A 81 1.39 20.69 7.72
C GLN A 81 2.92 20.61 7.59
N ALA A 82 3.41 20.70 6.36
CA ALA A 82 4.83 20.56 6.03
C ALA A 82 5.73 21.56 6.77
N GLU A 83 5.27 22.81 6.90
CA GLU A 83 6.00 23.87 7.59
C GLU A 83 6.20 23.55 9.09
N LEU A 84 5.16 23.04 9.74
CA LEU A 84 5.21 22.64 11.15
C LEU A 84 6.16 21.44 11.35
N LEU A 85 6.10 20.45 10.48
CA LEU A 85 6.95 19.28 10.55
C LEU A 85 8.42 19.64 10.32
N ALA A 86 8.72 20.49 9.34
CA ALA A 86 10.05 20.99 9.08
C ALA A 86 10.61 21.82 10.24
N GLN A 87 9.77 22.63 10.89
CA GLN A 87 10.15 23.36 12.09
C GLN A 87 10.49 22.42 13.24
N TRP A 88 9.67 21.40 13.51
CA TRP A 88 9.93 20.44 14.58
C TRP A 88 11.18 19.60 14.33
N GLU A 89 11.41 19.21 13.08
CA GLU A 89 12.66 18.55 12.67
C GLU A 89 13.88 19.42 12.99
N HIS A 90 13.83 20.71 12.61
CA HIS A 90 14.91 21.65 12.87
C HIS A 90 15.13 21.85 14.38
N ASP A 91 14.06 22.09 15.15
CA ASP A 91 14.14 22.41 16.58
C ASP A 91 14.62 21.24 17.43
N THR A 92 14.31 20.02 17.03
CA THR A 92 14.70 18.79 17.73
C THR A 92 16.00 18.21 17.20
N GLY A 93 16.35 18.57 15.96
CA GLY A 93 17.44 17.95 15.21
C GLY A 93 17.21 16.45 15.02
N ALA A 94 15.97 16.05 14.76
CA ALA A 94 15.57 14.66 14.69
C ALA A 94 16.37 13.88 13.62
N GLU A 95 16.79 12.69 13.99
CA GLU A 95 17.47 11.70 13.15
C GLU A 95 16.58 10.49 12.87
N ARG A 96 15.44 10.43 13.56
CA ARG A 96 14.38 9.42 13.43
C ARG A 96 13.04 10.00 13.84
N VAL A 97 11.97 9.63 13.14
CA VAL A 97 10.61 10.07 13.43
C VAL A 97 9.70 8.88 13.68
N LEU A 98 8.90 8.95 14.75
CA LEU A 98 7.80 8.04 15.02
C LEU A 98 6.51 8.84 14.91
N ILE A 99 5.52 8.32 14.19
CA ILE A 99 4.21 8.98 14.03
C ILE A 99 3.11 8.03 14.50
N GLU A 100 2.42 8.41 15.57
CA GLU A 100 1.15 7.80 15.96
C GLU A 100 0.02 8.53 15.22
N TRP A 101 -0.45 7.92 14.12
CA TRP A 101 -1.43 8.54 13.24
C TRP A 101 -2.85 8.35 13.74
N ASN A 102 -3.68 9.38 13.61
CA ASN A 102 -5.09 9.31 13.97
C ASN A 102 -5.84 8.34 13.04
N GLY A 103 -6.59 7.42 13.63
CA GLY A 103 -7.30 6.39 12.89
C GLY A 103 -8.37 6.88 11.94
N MET A 104 -8.88 8.10 12.13
CA MET A 104 -9.93 8.71 11.31
C MET A 104 -9.39 9.56 10.16
N TRP A 105 -8.10 9.95 10.17
CA TRP A 105 -7.47 10.76 9.14
C TRP A 105 -6.93 9.89 8.01
N LEU A 106 -6.99 10.38 6.77
CA LEU A 106 -6.47 9.64 5.61
C LEU A 106 -4.92 9.75 5.53
N LEU A 107 -4.28 8.71 5.02
CA LEU A 107 -2.82 8.71 4.84
C LEU A 107 -2.35 9.71 3.79
N ASP A 108 -3.20 10.08 2.84
CA ASP A 108 -2.86 11.06 1.82
C ASP A 108 -2.52 12.42 2.43
N THR A 109 -3.21 12.83 3.52
CA THR A 109 -2.86 14.05 4.28
C THR A 109 -1.46 13.95 4.87
N LEU A 110 -1.11 12.81 5.47
CA LEU A 110 0.22 12.56 6.02
C LEU A 110 1.30 12.66 4.95
N TYR A 111 1.14 11.90 3.86
CA TYR A 111 2.16 11.87 2.80
C TYR A 111 2.34 13.21 2.10
N ALA A 112 1.24 13.98 1.92
CA ALA A 112 1.31 15.33 1.32
C ALA A 112 2.06 16.34 2.19
N ALA A 113 2.03 16.18 3.52
CA ALA A 113 2.68 17.06 4.47
C ALA A 113 4.12 16.66 4.82
N MET A 114 4.53 15.43 4.54
CA MET A 114 5.86 14.94 4.90
C MET A 114 6.98 15.73 4.20
N PRO A 115 8.01 16.21 4.93
CA PRO A 115 9.21 16.76 4.34
C PRO A 115 9.89 15.77 3.38
N ALA A 116 10.47 16.25 2.27
CA ALA A 116 11.02 15.43 1.20
C ALA A 116 12.11 14.43 1.66
N ARG A 117 12.83 14.74 2.75
CA ARG A 117 13.86 13.87 3.32
C ARG A 117 13.33 12.83 4.33
N TRP A 118 12.03 12.87 4.64
CA TRP A 118 11.42 11.84 5.48
C TRP A 118 11.02 10.66 4.64
N VAL A 119 11.56 9.49 4.94
CA VAL A 119 11.30 8.26 4.21
C VAL A 119 10.61 7.27 5.14
N VAL A 120 9.42 6.81 4.77
CA VAL A 120 8.71 5.80 5.55
C VAL A 120 9.52 4.51 5.48
N TYR A 121 10.18 4.19 6.59
CA TYR A 121 10.98 2.97 6.75
C TYR A 121 10.11 1.78 7.11
N GLN A 122 9.10 1.99 7.97
CA GLN A 122 8.16 0.97 8.36
C GLN A 122 6.79 1.58 8.65
N GLU A 123 5.76 0.99 8.06
CA GLU A 123 4.37 1.31 8.32
C GLU A 123 3.68 0.09 8.94
N MET A 124 3.08 0.28 10.12
CA MET A 124 2.41 -0.76 10.89
C MET A 124 0.96 -0.36 11.16
N PHE A 125 0.05 -1.29 10.90
CA PHE A 125 -1.37 -1.15 11.20
C PHE A 125 -1.72 -1.93 12.47
N PHE A 126 -2.39 -1.27 13.42
CA PHE A 126 -2.86 -1.87 14.66
C PHE A 126 -4.38 -1.94 14.70
N ALA A 127 -4.91 -3.08 15.14
CA ALA A 127 -6.33 -3.26 15.33
C ALA A 127 -6.63 -4.16 16.53
N ASP A 128 -7.69 -3.81 17.26
CA ASP A 128 -8.29 -4.74 18.24
C ASP A 128 -9.03 -5.84 17.44
N ALA A 129 -8.58 -7.08 17.59
CA ALA A 129 -9.16 -8.22 16.89
C ALA A 129 -10.66 -8.38 17.12
N ARG A 130 -11.18 -7.95 18.26
CA ARG A 130 -12.60 -8.07 18.65
C ARG A 130 -13.50 -7.12 17.87
N THR A 131 -12.97 -5.97 17.42
CA THR A 131 -13.75 -4.91 16.76
C THR A 131 -13.41 -4.75 15.28
N PHE A 132 -12.27 -5.25 14.82
CA PHE A 132 -11.76 -5.04 13.46
C PHE A 132 -12.75 -5.43 12.36
N ILE A 133 -13.40 -6.60 12.48
CA ILE A 133 -14.37 -7.07 11.48
C ILE A 133 -15.54 -6.07 11.36
N SER A 134 -15.99 -5.52 12.50
CA SER A 134 -17.04 -4.49 12.51
C SER A 134 -16.55 -3.19 11.89
N TYR A 135 -15.34 -2.75 12.18
CA TYR A 135 -14.74 -1.58 11.54
C TYR A 135 -14.60 -1.76 10.03
N ASN A 136 -14.12 -2.92 9.57
CA ASN A 136 -14.04 -3.22 8.14
C ASN A 136 -15.43 -3.18 7.46
N THR A 137 -16.48 -3.63 8.15
CA THR A 137 -17.85 -3.61 7.60
C THR A 137 -18.39 -2.18 7.49
N ASN A 138 -18.15 -1.32 8.48
CA ASN A 138 -18.79 -0.01 8.59
C ASN A 138 -17.93 1.16 8.10
N MET A 139 -16.59 1.02 8.12
CA MET A 139 -15.62 2.05 7.74
C MET A 139 -14.56 1.49 6.80
N ARG A 140 -15.02 0.76 5.78
CA ARG A 140 -14.15 -0.02 4.88
C ARG A 140 -13.09 0.84 4.20
N GLN A 141 -13.43 2.07 3.79
CA GLN A 141 -12.49 2.99 3.17
C GLN A 141 -11.31 3.32 4.09
N LEU A 142 -11.57 3.57 5.38
CA LEU A 142 -10.49 3.85 6.35
C LEU A 142 -9.63 2.61 6.63
N VAL A 143 -10.24 1.42 6.69
CA VAL A 143 -9.48 0.17 6.83
C VAL A 143 -8.61 -0.08 5.60
N PHE A 144 -9.17 0.10 4.41
CA PHE A 144 -8.41 -0.01 3.15
C PHE A 144 -7.24 0.98 3.11
N ASP A 145 -7.50 2.25 3.43
CA ASP A 145 -6.48 3.31 3.45
C ASP A 145 -5.28 2.94 4.34
N LYS A 146 -5.51 2.37 5.52
CA LYS A 146 -4.44 1.98 6.46
C LYS A 146 -3.74 0.68 6.07
N LEU A 147 -4.41 -0.22 5.36
CA LEU A 147 -3.84 -1.52 4.97
C LEU A 147 -3.09 -1.46 3.64
N LYS A 148 -3.41 -0.51 2.74
CA LYS A 148 -2.90 -0.48 1.36
C LYS A 148 -1.38 -0.46 1.25
N SER A 149 -0.70 0.18 2.19
CA SER A 149 0.76 0.39 2.21
C SER A 149 1.46 -0.23 3.42
N CYS A 150 0.72 -0.76 4.41
CA CYS A 150 1.35 -1.30 5.61
C CYS A 150 2.18 -2.55 5.33
N GLN A 151 3.34 -2.65 5.99
CA GLN A 151 4.18 -3.84 5.94
C GLN A 151 3.81 -4.87 7.01
N LEU A 152 3.19 -4.43 8.11
CA LEU A 152 2.80 -5.31 9.21
C LEU A 152 1.44 -4.90 9.77
N ALA A 153 0.48 -5.82 9.76
CA ALA A 153 -0.81 -5.68 10.44
C ALA A 153 -0.80 -6.47 11.76
N VAL A 154 -1.01 -5.79 12.88
CA VAL A 154 -1.02 -6.38 14.23
C VAL A 154 -2.45 -6.41 14.77
N PHE A 155 -2.99 -7.61 14.95
CA PHE A 155 -4.28 -7.84 15.58
C PHE A 155 -4.07 -8.19 17.04
N ASN A 156 -4.21 -7.22 17.93
CA ASN A 156 -4.06 -7.43 19.36
C ASN A 156 -5.35 -7.93 20.02
N ARG A 157 -5.25 -8.39 21.27
CA ARG A 157 -6.34 -9.00 22.05
C ARG A 157 -7.02 -10.17 21.33
N PHE A 158 -6.26 -10.85 20.44
CA PHE A 158 -6.76 -11.97 19.66
C PHE A 158 -7.06 -13.20 20.54
N ASP A 159 -8.25 -13.80 20.40
CA ASP A 159 -8.53 -15.09 21.03
C ASP A 159 -8.00 -16.23 20.15
N ARG A 160 -6.95 -16.92 20.63
CA ARG A 160 -6.29 -18.02 19.91
C ARG A 160 -7.17 -19.20 19.55
N LYS A 161 -8.39 -19.27 20.10
CA LYS A 161 -9.36 -20.31 19.77
C LYS A 161 -10.17 -19.96 18.52
N GLN A 162 -10.12 -18.71 18.09
CA GLN A 162 -10.80 -18.26 16.89
C GLN A 162 -10.04 -18.67 15.62
N ASP A 163 -10.80 -18.89 14.55
CA ASP A 163 -10.26 -19.04 13.21
C ASP A 163 -9.71 -17.69 12.73
N ILE A 164 -8.46 -17.68 12.27
CA ILE A 164 -7.78 -16.46 11.80
C ILE A 164 -8.24 -16.03 10.39
N MET A 165 -8.90 -16.91 9.64
CA MET A 165 -9.28 -16.68 8.25
C MET A 165 -10.07 -15.39 7.97
N PRO A 166 -11.00 -14.93 8.83
CA PRO A 166 -11.71 -13.67 8.59
C PRO A 166 -10.77 -12.45 8.52
N TRP A 167 -9.79 -12.35 9.43
CA TRP A 167 -8.79 -11.26 9.43
C TRP A 167 -7.82 -11.39 8.27
N HIS A 168 -7.28 -12.59 8.08
CA HIS A 168 -6.39 -12.94 7.00
C HIS A 168 -6.96 -12.53 5.63
N LYS A 169 -8.19 -12.94 5.31
CA LYS A 169 -8.84 -12.60 4.04
C LYS A 169 -8.98 -11.10 3.81
N ILE A 170 -9.34 -10.33 4.84
CA ILE A 170 -9.48 -8.88 4.72
C ILE A 170 -8.13 -8.23 4.39
N VAL A 171 -7.06 -8.60 5.12
CA VAL A 171 -5.73 -8.05 4.85
C VAL A 171 -5.26 -8.45 3.46
N ARG A 172 -5.36 -9.74 3.09
CA ARG A 172 -4.90 -10.25 1.79
C ARG A 172 -5.67 -9.68 0.60
N ALA A 173 -6.96 -9.36 0.80
CA ALA A 173 -7.75 -8.67 -0.21
C ALA A 173 -7.25 -7.25 -0.50
N VAL A 174 -6.65 -6.58 0.49
CA VAL A 174 -6.11 -5.22 0.33
C VAL A 174 -4.62 -5.25 0.00
N ASN A 175 -3.83 -6.05 0.73
CA ASN A 175 -2.36 -6.05 0.63
C ASN A 175 -1.83 -7.48 0.81
N ARG A 176 -1.35 -8.07 -0.28
CA ARG A 176 -0.85 -9.45 -0.27
C ARG A 176 0.54 -9.58 0.35
N SER A 177 1.34 -8.52 0.33
CA SER A 177 2.70 -8.49 0.86
C SER A 177 2.78 -8.14 2.35
N CYS A 178 1.67 -7.68 2.95
CA CYS A 178 1.62 -7.31 4.35
C CYS A 178 1.83 -8.52 5.27
N ASP A 179 2.78 -8.46 6.18
CA ASP A 179 2.88 -9.44 7.27
C ASP A 179 1.72 -9.28 8.24
N ILE A 180 1.22 -10.39 8.78
CA ILE A 180 0.10 -10.38 9.73
C ILE A 180 0.54 -11.03 11.04
N ALA A 181 0.31 -10.34 12.15
CA ALA A 181 0.59 -10.81 13.49
C ALA A 181 -0.67 -10.78 14.36
N TYR A 182 -0.87 -11.84 15.13
CA TYR A 182 -1.96 -11.99 16.09
C TYR A 182 -1.37 -12.04 17.51
N GLU A 183 -1.68 -11.04 18.33
CA GLU A 183 -1.23 -10.94 19.70
C GLU A 183 -2.37 -11.27 20.67
N ASP A 184 -2.17 -12.23 21.57
CA ASP A 184 -3.16 -12.54 22.61
C ASP A 184 -3.08 -11.55 23.79
N THR A 185 -4.06 -11.62 24.69
CA THR A 185 -4.12 -10.75 25.89
C THR A 185 -2.96 -10.94 26.87
N ARG A 186 -2.04 -11.88 26.61
CA ARG A 186 -0.84 -12.14 27.41
C ARG A 186 0.43 -11.65 26.70
N GLY A 187 0.29 -10.95 25.58
CA GLY A 187 1.40 -10.46 24.77
C GLY A 187 2.10 -11.54 23.94
N LYS A 188 1.49 -12.73 23.79
CA LYS A 188 2.09 -13.77 22.96
C LYS A 188 1.66 -13.59 21.51
N VAL A 189 2.63 -13.37 20.63
CA VAL A 189 2.44 -13.16 19.20
C VAL A 189 2.49 -14.50 18.44
N LYS A 190 1.62 -14.64 17.44
CA LYS A 190 1.68 -15.65 16.39
C LYS A 190 1.62 -14.92 15.04
N TYR A 191 2.60 -15.17 14.18
CA TYR A 191 2.53 -14.70 12.79
C TYR A 191 1.60 -15.58 11.96
N ASP A 192 0.99 -14.96 10.97
CA ASP A 192 0.19 -15.66 9.96
C ASP A 192 1.12 -16.49 9.08
N ASP A 193 0.82 -17.77 8.96
CA ASP A 193 1.58 -18.73 8.16
C ASP A 193 0.74 -19.33 7.01
N ILE A 194 -0.42 -18.73 6.73
CA ILE A 194 -1.30 -19.18 5.65
C ILE A 194 -0.69 -18.77 4.31
N SER A 195 -0.61 -19.72 3.41
CA SER A 195 -0.19 -19.47 2.02
C SER A 195 -1.41 -19.20 1.15
N ASP A 196 -1.36 -18.10 0.40
CA ASP A 196 -2.35 -17.72 -0.61
C ASP A 196 -1.76 -17.89 -2.01
N PRO A 197 -1.86 -19.07 -2.60
CA PRO A 197 -1.42 -19.26 -3.97
C PRO A 197 -2.24 -18.36 -4.90
N LEU A 198 -1.60 -17.93 -5.99
CA LEU A 198 -2.34 -17.26 -7.06
C LEU A 198 -3.40 -18.21 -7.61
N PRO A 199 -4.60 -17.70 -7.98
CA PRO A 199 -5.67 -18.54 -8.52
C PRO A 199 -5.40 -19.04 -9.96
N PHE A 200 -4.26 -18.67 -10.54
CA PHE A 200 -3.79 -19.06 -11.86
C PHE A 200 -2.32 -19.54 -11.81
N ASP A 201 -1.94 -20.35 -12.77
CA ASP A 201 -0.54 -20.84 -12.88
C ASP A 201 0.32 -19.81 -13.64
N LYS A 202 1.13 -19.05 -12.90
CA LYS A 202 2.08 -18.06 -13.44
C LYS A 202 3.18 -18.66 -14.33
N ASN A 203 3.38 -19.99 -14.29
CA ASN A 203 4.39 -20.71 -15.09
C ASN A 203 3.78 -21.43 -16.29
N ALA A 204 2.47 -21.33 -16.51
CA ALA A 204 1.83 -21.88 -17.69
C ALA A 204 2.37 -21.21 -18.99
N PRO A 205 2.44 -21.94 -20.11
CA PRO A 205 2.81 -21.36 -21.42
C PRO A 205 1.92 -20.18 -21.83
N VAL A 206 0.64 -20.22 -21.47
CA VAL A 206 -0.33 -19.14 -21.53
C VAL A 206 -0.99 -19.04 -20.15
N ILE A 207 -0.83 -17.92 -19.48
CA ILE A 207 -1.45 -17.67 -18.19
C ILE A 207 -2.91 -17.26 -18.46
N THR A 208 -3.85 -18.15 -18.19
CA THR A 208 -5.28 -17.87 -18.35
C THR A 208 -5.84 -17.25 -17.10
N ILE A 209 -6.39 -16.05 -17.22
CA ILE A 209 -6.98 -15.28 -16.13
C ILE A 209 -8.50 -15.37 -16.23
N ALA A 210 -9.12 -16.02 -15.27
CA ALA A 210 -10.58 -16.07 -15.19
C ALA A 210 -11.14 -14.67 -14.83
N ASP A 211 -12.40 -14.42 -15.22
CA ASP A 211 -13.04 -13.09 -15.03
C ASP A 211 -12.98 -12.61 -13.57
N ARG A 212 -13.20 -13.49 -12.61
CA ARG A 212 -13.14 -13.19 -11.17
C ARG A 212 -11.72 -12.94 -10.65
N ASP A 213 -10.69 -13.37 -11.38
CA ASP A 213 -9.30 -13.30 -10.93
C ASP A 213 -8.56 -12.08 -11.51
N TYR A 214 -9.24 -11.28 -12.34
CA TYR A 214 -8.64 -10.12 -13.02
C TYR A 214 -7.97 -9.15 -12.04
N ALA A 215 -8.66 -8.76 -10.96
CA ALA A 215 -8.11 -7.80 -10.00
C ALA A 215 -6.86 -8.35 -9.30
N ILE A 216 -6.86 -9.64 -8.92
CA ILE A 216 -5.71 -10.30 -8.30
C ILE A 216 -4.53 -10.33 -9.28
N TRP A 217 -4.79 -10.70 -10.54
CA TRP A 217 -3.76 -10.72 -11.58
C TRP A 217 -3.20 -9.31 -11.86
N TYR A 218 -4.06 -8.32 -12.03
CA TYR A 218 -3.63 -6.94 -12.31
C TYR A 218 -2.73 -6.39 -11.19
N ARG A 219 -3.04 -6.69 -9.95
CA ARG A 219 -2.22 -6.31 -8.80
C ARG A 219 -0.89 -7.06 -8.82
N ASP A 220 -0.90 -8.38 -8.95
CA ASP A 220 0.32 -9.20 -8.99
C ASP A 220 1.24 -8.80 -10.17
N LEU A 221 0.64 -8.42 -11.31
CA LEU A 221 1.38 -7.89 -12.46
C LEU A 221 2.13 -6.59 -12.11
N ASN A 222 1.52 -5.69 -11.34
CA ASN A 222 2.15 -4.42 -10.96
C ASN A 222 3.16 -4.58 -9.82
N GLU A 223 2.92 -5.49 -8.86
CA GLU A 223 3.82 -5.77 -7.74
C GLU A 223 5.05 -6.57 -8.18
N GLU A 224 4.87 -7.51 -9.11
CA GLU A 224 5.89 -8.46 -9.57
C GLU A 224 6.20 -8.31 -11.07
N LEU A 225 6.26 -7.07 -11.55
CA LEU A 225 6.28 -6.69 -12.96
C LEU A 225 7.32 -7.49 -13.78
N GLU A 226 8.56 -7.53 -13.30
CA GLU A 226 9.68 -8.22 -13.97
C GLU A 226 9.43 -9.73 -14.14
N SER A 227 8.66 -10.33 -13.25
CA SER A 227 8.32 -11.76 -13.30
C SER A 227 7.36 -12.11 -14.45
N TYR A 228 6.73 -11.10 -15.05
CA TYR A 228 5.81 -11.22 -16.18
C TYR A 228 6.46 -10.90 -17.52
N ASP A 229 7.69 -10.40 -17.56
CA ASP A 229 8.36 -10.08 -18.82
C ASP A 229 8.49 -11.32 -19.72
N GLY A 230 8.08 -11.17 -20.98
CA GLY A 230 8.05 -12.24 -21.97
C GLY A 230 6.93 -13.28 -21.80
N LYS A 231 6.08 -13.19 -20.76
CA LYS A 231 4.98 -14.14 -20.55
C LYS A 231 3.79 -13.84 -21.45
N THR A 232 3.05 -14.88 -21.80
CA THR A 232 1.81 -14.78 -22.57
C THR A 232 0.63 -14.92 -21.63
N VAL A 233 -0.33 -14.00 -21.73
CA VAL A 233 -1.56 -13.96 -20.94
C VAL A 233 -2.78 -14.05 -21.83
N HIS A 234 -3.85 -14.63 -21.29
CA HIS A 234 -5.15 -14.71 -21.93
C HIS A 234 -6.24 -14.27 -20.95
N PHE A 235 -7.02 -13.26 -21.31
CA PHE A 235 -8.02 -12.67 -20.42
C PHE A 235 -9.09 -11.88 -21.19
N LYS A 236 -10.17 -11.52 -20.49
CA LYS A 236 -11.25 -10.69 -21.00
C LYS A 236 -11.13 -9.26 -20.46
N ALA A 237 -11.32 -8.28 -21.34
CA ALA A 237 -11.21 -6.86 -21.02
C ALA A 237 -12.17 -6.00 -21.84
N GLN A 238 -12.37 -4.75 -21.41
CA GLN A 238 -12.94 -3.69 -22.24
C GLN A 238 -11.84 -2.95 -22.99
N VAL A 239 -12.15 -2.53 -24.19
CA VAL A 239 -11.30 -1.64 -25.00
C VAL A 239 -11.54 -0.19 -24.58
N ALA A 240 -10.48 0.57 -24.42
CA ALA A 240 -10.54 2.02 -24.40
C ALA A 240 -9.68 2.57 -25.55
N THR A 241 -10.26 3.49 -26.32
CA THR A 241 -9.62 4.13 -27.47
C THR A 241 -9.43 5.61 -27.20
N SER A 242 -8.38 6.19 -27.81
CA SER A 242 -8.14 7.62 -27.78
C SER A 242 -7.47 8.04 -29.08
N ASP A 243 -7.81 9.22 -29.57
CA ASP A 243 -7.17 9.82 -30.77
C ASP A 243 -5.69 10.15 -30.55
N ASP A 244 -5.24 10.20 -29.27
CA ASP A 244 -3.85 10.47 -28.90
C ASP A 244 -2.95 9.22 -28.93
N LEU A 245 -3.53 8.03 -29.15
CA LEU A 245 -2.76 6.79 -29.23
C LEU A 245 -2.17 6.58 -30.62
N GLU A 246 -1.00 5.98 -30.69
CA GLU A 246 -0.38 5.58 -31.95
C GLU A 246 -1.26 4.57 -32.69
N PRO A 247 -1.27 4.60 -34.05
CA PRO A 247 -2.02 3.62 -34.84
C PRO A 247 -1.69 2.17 -34.45
N GLY A 248 -2.72 1.37 -34.20
CA GLY A 248 -2.57 -0.01 -33.76
C GLY A 248 -2.36 -0.18 -32.26
N THR A 249 -2.41 0.90 -31.50
CA THR A 249 -2.39 0.87 -30.02
C THR A 249 -3.81 1.09 -29.49
N ILE A 250 -4.17 0.28 -28.49
CA ILE A 250 -5.41 0.42 -27.72
C ILE A 250 -5.08 0.27 -26.24
N ILE A 251 -5.99 0.68 -25.39
CA ILE A 251 -5.93 0.34 -23.97
C ILE A 251 -6.93 -0.78 -23.72
N VAL A 252 -6.53 -1.82 -23.02
CA VAL A 252 -7.40 -2.93 -22.63
C VAL A 252 -7.40 -3.06 -21.12
N GLY A 253 -8.58 -3.17 -20.51
CA GLY A 253 -8.66 -3.22 -19.07
C GLY A 253 -10.06 -3.51 -18.55
N ARG A 254 -10.23 -3.40 -17.25
CA ARG A 254 -11.54 -3.51 -16.60
C ARG A 254 -11.71 -2.42 -15.56
N GLN A 255 -12.96 -2.06 -15.29
CA GLN A 255 -13.28 -1.33 -14.09
C GLN A 255 -12.92 -2.20 -12.88
N MET A 256 -12.18 -1.65 -11.93
CA MET A 256 -11.71 -2.35 -10.75
C MET A 256 -12.10 -1.57 -9.49
N MET A 257 -12.67 -2.26 -8.51
CA MET A 257 -13.06 -1.70 -7.21
C MET A 257 -12.15 -2.26 -6.12
N ASN A 258 -11.49 -1.38 -5.38
CA ASN A 258 -10.65 -1.78 -4.26
C ASN A 258 -11.46 -1.87 -2.96
N CYS A 259 -12.14 -0.81 -2.56
CA CYS A 259 -12.86 -0.77 -1.29
C CYS A 259 -14.36 -0.50 -1.41
N CYS A 260 -14.80 0.37 -2.30
CA CYS A 260 -16.21 0.74 -2.46
C CYS A 260 -16.50 1.31 -3.85
N ALA A 261 -17.78 1.53 -4.16
CA ALA A 261 -18.18 2.03 -5.47
C ALA A 261 -17.61 3.41 -5.83
N ALA A 262 -17.17 4.19 -4.84
CA ALA A 262 -16.58 5.51 -5.08
C ALA A 262 -15.11 5.44 -5.58
N ASP A 263 -14.43 4.31 -5.43
CA ASP A 263 -13.04 4.11 -5.85
C ASP A 263 -12.90 3.26 -7.12
N ILE A 264 -13.99 3.07 -7.87
CA ILE A 264 -13.92 2.34 -9.13
C ILE A 264 -13.04 3.10 -10.12
N GLN A 265 -12.00 2.45 -10.60
CA GLN A 265 -11.06 2.99 -11.57
C GLN A 265 -10.84 2.01 -12.72
N PHE A 266 -10.53 2.52 -13.90
CA PHE A 266 -10.19 1.67 -15.03
C PHE A 266 -8.75 1.17 -14.94
N ALA A 267 -8.57 -0.11 -14.66
CA ALA A 267 -7.29 -0.81 -14.59
C ALA A 267 -6.84 -1.19 -16.01
N GLY A 268 -6.33 -0.22 -16.74
CA GLY A 268 -5.95 -0.33 -18.15
C GLY A 268 -4.49 -0.69 -18.37
N LEU A 269 -4.23 -1.43 -19.45
CA LEU A 269 -2.92 -1.81 -19.95
C LEU A 269 -2.79 -1.38 -21.41
N ILE A 270 -1.62 -0.86 -21.76
CA ILE A 270 -1.30 -0.52 -23.14
C ILE A 270 -1.15 -1.81 -23.96
N ALA A 271 -1.87 -1.91 -25.06
CA ALA A 271 -1.81 -3.04 -25.98
C ALA A 271 -1.50 -2.54 -27.39
N VAL A 272 -0.44 -3.09 -27.99
CA VAL A 272 0.08 -2.70 -29.30
C VAL A 272 -0.10 -3.83 -30.33
N GLU A 273 0.12 -3.51 -31.60
CA GLU A 273 -0.02 -4.44 -32.71
C GLU A 273 -1.45 -5.01 -32.82
N ASN A 274 -2.46 -4.19 -32.49
CA ASN A 274 -3.85 -4.59 -32.65
C ASN A 274 -4.15 -4.88 -34.12
N PRO A 275 -4.52 -6.12 -34.51
CA PRO A 275 -4.82 -6.49 -35.89
C PRO A 275 -6.20 -6.01 -36.35
N ARG A 276 -7.04 -5.51 -35.43
CA ARG A 276 -8.42 -5.11 -35.70
C ARG A 276 -8.59 -3.60 -35.64
N GLY A 277 -9.01 -3.03 -36.78
CA GLY A 277 -9.36 -1.62 -36.87
C GLY A 277 -10.86 -1.32 -36.61
N ASP A 278 -11.64 -2.35 -36.25
CA ASP A 278 -13.10 -2.30 -36.08
C ASP A 278 -13.57 -2.39 -34.62
N LEU A 279 -12.66 -2.28 -33.66
CA LEU A 279 -13.00 -2.28 -32.24
C LEU A 279 -13.51 -0.91 -31.81
N GLU A 280 -14.62 -0.92 -31.06
CA GLU A 280 -15.26 0.27 -30.52
C GLU A 280 -14.86 0.50 -29.06
N ASP A 281 -14.94 1.75 -28.62
CA ASP A 281 -14.73 2.10 -27.22
C ASP A 281 -15.75 1.40 -26.32
N ALA A 282 -15.30 0.97 -25.12
CA ALA A 282 -16.06 0.17 -24.17
C ALA A 282 -16.51 -1.21 -24.67
N GLN A 283 -16.06 -1.66 -25.86
CA GLN A 283 -16.36 -3.01 -26.35
C GLN A 283 -15.63 -4.08 -25.51
N TRP A 284 -16.34 -5.15 -25.16
CA TRP A 284 -15.72 -6.32 -24.54
C TRP A 284 -14.99 -7.17 -25.57
N VAL A 285 -13.80 -7.57 -25.20
CA VAL A 285 -12.92 -8.44 -26.00
C VAL A 285 -12.29 -9.53 -25.13
N GLU A 286 -11.99 -10.64 -25.75
CA GLU A 286 -11.13 -11.69 -25.20
C GLU A 286 -9.83 -11.67 -26.01
N LEU A 287 -8.69 -11.63 -25.32
CA LEU A 287 -7.41 -11.48 -25.99
C LEU A 287 -6.32 -12.37 -25.42
N THR A 288 -5.39 -12.73 -26.29
CA THR A 288 -4.11 -13.35 -25.94
C THR A 288 -2.99 -12.39 -26.32
N ALA A 289 -2.13 -12.04 -25.37
CA ALA A 289 -1.05 -11.08 -25.61
C ALA A 289 0.23 -11.50 -24.86
N THR A 290 1.38 -11.09 -25.39
CA THR A 290 2.67 -11.23 -24.71
C THR A 290 2.99 -9.93 -24.00
N ILE A 291 3.38 -10.02 -22.74
CA ILE A 291 3.81 -8.88 -21.91
C ILE A 291 5.28 -8.59 -22.22
N ALA A 292 5.60 -7.31 -22.42
CA ALA A 292 6.98 -6.81 -22.46
C ALA A 292 7.09 -5.64 -21.48
N VAL A 293 8.00 -5.75 -20.53
CA VAL A 293 8.29 -4.67 -19.57
C VAL A 293 9.21 -3.66 -20.26
N ARG A 294 8.68 -2.48 -20.58
CA ARG A 294 9.43 -1.46 -21.32
C ARG A 294 8.87 -0.06 -21.13
N GLU A 295 9.65 0.95 -21.50
CA GLU A 295 9.19 2.32 -21.61
C GLU A 295 8.09 2.47 -22.69
N HIS A 296 7.06 3.23 -22.37
CA HIS A 296 6.00 3.61 -23.30
C HIS A 296 5.43 4.98 -22.90
N PRO A 297 5.09 5.87 -23.86
CA PRO A 297 4.58 7.22 -23.54
C PRO A 297 3.34 7.25 -22.63
N GLY A 298 2.55 6.19 -22.60
CA GLY A 298 1.40 6.04 -21.71
C GLY A 298 1.73 5.66 -20.25
N TYR A 299 3.01 5.43 -19.93
CA TYR A 299 3.47 5.15 -18.59
C TYR A 299 4.53 6.16 -18.13
N THR A 300 4.55 6.50 -16.85
CA THR A 300 5.55 7.42 -16.26
C THR A 300 6.91 6.75 -16.02
N GLN A 301 6.95 5.43 -16.01
CA GLN A 301 8.14 4.57 -15.86
C GLN A 301 7.91 3.28 -16.66
N PRO A 302 8.94 2.41 -16.84
CA PRO A 302 8.74 1.15 -17.54
C PRO A 302 7.53 0.39 -17.01
N GLY A 303 6.67 -0.08 -17.92
CA GLY A 303 5.41 -0.73 -17.58
C GLY A 303 5.08 -1.91 -18.49
N PRO A 304 3.99 -2.65 -18.21
CA PRO A 304 3.60 -3.84 -18.95
C PRO A 304 2.93 -3.47 -20.28
N VAL A 305 3.67 -3.52 -21.36
CA VAL A 305 3.13 -3.34 -22.73
C VAL A 305 2.75 -4.69 -23.29
N LEU A 306 1.49 -4.83 -23.69
CA LEU A 306 0.94 -6.06 -24.29
C LEU A 306 1.14 -6.03 -25.80
N THR A 307 1.80 -7.04 -26.36
CA THR A 307 1.80 -7.29 -27.81
C THR A 307 0.70 -8.27 -28.11
N ILE A 308 -0.35 -7.81 -28.81
CA ILE A 308 -1.54 -8.62 -29.11
C ILE A 308 -1.18 -9.75 -30.09
N ARG A 309 -1.52 -10.97 -29.76
CA ARG A 309 -1.40 -12.14 -30.63
C ARG A 309 -2.74 -12.52 -31.24
N GLU A 310 -3.78 -12.53 -30.42
CA GLU A 310 -5.15 -12.82 -30.81
C GLU A 310 -6.09 -11.89 -30.04
N ILE A 311 -7.14 -11.41 -30.69
CA ILE A 311 -8.19 -10.59 -30.09
C ILE A 311 -9.50 -10.80 -30.82
N ALA A 312 -10.57 -10.99 -30.09
CA ALA A 312 -11.93 -11.17 -30.61
C ALA A 312 -12.96 -10.46 -29.74
N PRO A 313 -14.08 -9.98 -30.30
CA PRO A 313 -15.22 -9.53 -29.51
C PRO A 313 -15.71 -10.64 -28.58
N ALA A 314 -16.11 -10.27 -27.38
CA ALA A 314 -16.63 -11.18 -26.36
C ALA A 314 -17.85 -10.58 -25.66
N ASP A 315 -18.64 -11.44 -24.99
CA ASP A 315 -19.69 -10.97 -24.12
C ASP A 315 -19.09 -10.45 -22.80
N ALA A 316 -19.76 -9.48 -22.17
CA ALA A 316 -19.40 -9.01 -20.84
C ALA A 316 -19.34 -10.17 -19.83
N PRO A 317 -18.44 -10.15 -18.86
CA PRO A 317 -18.49 -11.09 -17.73
C PRO A 317 -19.73 -10.84 -16.87
N GLU A 318 -20.11 -11.82 -16.04
CA GLU A 318 -21.22 -11.67 -15.11
C GLU A 318 -21.02 -10.47 -14.16
N ASP A 319 -19.80 -10.33 -13.63
CA ASP A 319 -19.36 -9.15 -12.86
C ASP A 319 -18.47 -8.28 -13.73
N GLU A 320 -19.01 -7.18 -14.26
CA GLU A 320 -18.24 -6.26 -15.10
C GLU A 320 -17.13 -5.54 -14.32
N VAL A 321 -17.38 -5.22 -13.06
CA VAL A 321 -16.40 -4.62 -12.15
C VAL A 321 -15.58 -5.70 -11.47
N ALA A 322 -14.29 -5.71 -11.70
CA ALA A 322 -13.37 -6.64 -11.05
C ALA A 322 -13.16 -6.27 -9.58
N THR A 323 -13.16 -7.26 -8.70
CA THR A 323 -12.95 -7.08 -7.25
C THR A 323 -11.96 -8.11 -6.72
N PHE A 324 -11.51 -7.92 -5.49
CA PHE A 324 -10.61 -8.86 -4.80
C PHE A 324 -11.34 -9.89 -3.94
N TYR A 325 -12.66 -9.99 -4.04
CA TYR A 325 -13.52 -10.81 -3.17
C TYR A 325 -14.25 -11.89 -3.95
#